data_d197f75fc19dd9aa60a9695d0a1b2083
#
_entry.id   d197f75fc19dd9aa60a9695d0a1b2083
#
_cell.length_a   1.000
_cell.length_b   1.000
_cell.length_c   1.000
_cell.angle_alpha   90.00
_cell.angle_beta   90.00
_cell.angle_gamma   90.00
#
_symmetry.space_group_name_H-M   'P 1'
#
loop_
_entity.id
_entity.type
_entity.pdbx_description
1 polymer ?
#
loop_
_entity_poly.entity_id
_entity_poly.type
_entity_poly.pdbx_seq_one_letter_code
_entity_poly.pdbx_strand_id
1 'polypeptide(L)'
;MFNTEDLKCLDPKYFNIIAIDDYDVTIMSRNTGHYWYLHNPEYPGEGSVVIFHKHKFSHPYHQHGIANTLRQAVRGIKSHDKWQMGGRKQLLENKSK
;
A
#
# COMPACT_ATOMS: atom_id res chain seq x y z
N MET A 1 0.24 -17.38 -1.27
CA MET A 1 0.25 -17.15 0.20
C MET A 1 1.48 -16.35 0.59
N PHE A 2 1.30 -15.33 1.43
CA PHE A 2 2.45 -14.57 1.92
C PHE A 2 3.25 -15.42 2.90
N ASN A 3 4.58 -15.37 2.81
CA ASN A 3 5.45 -16.08 3.74
C ASN A 3 6.06 -15.09 4.75
N THR A 4 6.78 -15.64 5.73
CA THR A 4 7.39 -14.81 6.79
C THR A 4 8.37 -13.77 6.22
N GLU A 5 9.13 -14.13 5.19
CA GLU A 5 10.07 -13.19 4.56
C GLU A 5 9.33 -12.05 3.87
N ASP A 6 8.22 -12.35 3.18
CA ASP A 6 7.40 -11.31 2.56
C ASP A 6 6.92 -10.31 3.58
N LEU A 7 6.45 -10.79 4.73
CA LEU A 7 5.86 -9.95 5.76
C LEU A 7 6.88 -9.03 6.45
N LYS A 8 8.17 -9.33 6.34
CA LYS A 8 9.23 -8.48 6.93
C LYS A 8 9.31 -7.10 6.32
N CYS A 9 8.80 -6.90 5.11
CA CYS A 9 8.78 -5.58 4.49
C CYS A 9 7.73 -4.64 5.10
N LEU A 10 6.84 -5.17 5.95
CA LEU A 10 5.80 -4.37 6.62
C LEU A 10 6.36 -3.77 7.90
N ASP A 11 7.02 -2.62 7.77
CA ASP A 11 7.64 -1.93 8.91
C ASP A 11 6.56 -1.30 9.79
N PRO A 12 6.43 -1.72 11.07
CA PRO A 12 5.41 -1.14 11.96
C PRO A 12 5.67 0.31 12.33
N LYS A 13 6.87 0.82 12.07
CA LYS A 13 7.16 2.25 12.24
C LYS A 13 6.58 3.08 11.10
N TYR A 14 6.47 2.50 9.92
CA TYR A 14 5.91 3.16 8.74
C TYR A 14 4.41 2.91 8.62
N PHE A 15 3.98 1.68 8.89
CA PHE A 15 2.60 1.27 8.74
C PHE A 15 1.93 0.94 10.07
N ASN A 16 0.68 1.32 10.20
CA ASN A 16 -0.20 0.71 11.19
C ASN A 16 -0.75 -0.57 10.56
N ILE A 17 -0.37 -1.71 11.14
CA ILE A 17 -0.77 -3.02 10.61
C ILE A 17 -2.11 -3.38 11.24
N ILE A 18 -3.16 -3.40 10.42
CA ILE A 18 -4.53 -3.59 10.89
C ILE A 18 -4.90 -5.07 10.95
N ALA A 19 -4.56 -5.81 9.90
CA ALA A 19 -4.85 -7.24 9.84
C ALA A 19 -3.87 -7.93 8.91
N ILE A 20 -3.44 -9.12 9.28
CA ILE A 20 -2.59 -9.97 8.46
C ILE A 20 -3.13 -11.40 8.55
N ASP A 21 -3.31 -12.03 7.40
CA ASP A 21 -3.49 -13.48 7.32
C ASP A 21 -2.70 -14.02 6.12
N ASP A 22 -2.91 -15.28 5.76
CA ASP A 22 -2.09 -15.95 4.75
C ASP A 22 -2.16 -15.29 3.37
N TYR A 23 -3.30 -14.67 3.03
CA TYR A 23 -3.54 -14.15 1.68
C TYR A 23 -3.87 -12.66 1.67
N ASP A 24 -4.10 -12.07 2.82
CA ASP A 24 -4.62 -10.72 2.90
C ASP A 24 -3.87 -9.91 3.96
N VAL A 25 -3.50 -8.69 3.58
CA VAL A 25 -2.85 -7.74 4.48
C VAL A 25 -3.60 -6.42 4.39
N THR A 26 -4.02 -5.90 5.53
CA THR A 26 -4.62 -4.56 5.60
C THR A 26 -3.73 -3.68 6.45
N ILE A 27 -3.26 -2.58 5.87
CA ILE A 27 -2.35 -1.64 6.51
C ILE A 27 -2.79 -0.21 6.26
N MET A 28 -2.29 0.70 7.09
CA MET A 28 -2.48 2.13 6.91
C MET A 28 -1.11 2.80 6.93
N SER A 29 -0.81 3.63 5.93
CA SER A 29 0.41 4.45 5.94
C SER A 29 0.27 5.52 7.02
N ARG A 30 1.18 5.57 7.97
CA ARG A 30 1.08 6.49 9.10
C ARG A 30 1.22 7.95 8.69
N ASN A 31 2.01 8.22 7.64
CA ASN A 31 2.25 9.59 7.17
C ASN A 31 1.08 10.19 6.41
N THR A 32 0.41 9.40 5.56
CA THR A 32 -0.71 9.90 4.76
C THR A 32 -2.06 9.61 5.38
N GLY A 33 -2.15 8.59 6.23
CA GLY A 33 -3.42 8.08 6.74
C GLY A 33 -4.21 7.27 5.72
N HIS A 34 -3.62 6.94 4.59
CA HIS A 34 -4.27 6.15 3.55
C HIS A 34 -4.29 4.67 3.89
N TYR A 35 -5.34 3.99 3.49
CA TYR A 35 -5.55 2.57 3.74
C TYR A 35 -5.21 1.77 2.50
N TRP A 36 -4.55 0.62 2.71
CA TRP A 36 -4.14 -0.30 1.66
C TRP A 36 -4.57 -1.70 2.03
N TYR A 37 -5.20 -2.38 1.09
CA TYR A 37 -5.56 -3.78 1.21
C TYR A 37 -4.80 -4.54 0.12
N LEU A 38 -3.98 -5.51 0.54
CA LEU A 38 -3.09 -6.27 -0.34
C LEU A 38 -3.55 -7.71 -0.33
N HIS A 39 -4.01 -8.18 -1.50
CA HIS A 39 -4.51 -9.52 -1.66
C HIS A 39 -3.58 -10.34 -2.53
N ASN A 40 -3.19 -11.53 -2.06
CA ASN A 40 -2.43 -12.49 -2.84
C ASN A 40 -3.42 -13.52 -3.40
N PRO A 41 -3.78 -13.45 -4.70
CA PRO A 41 -4.59 -14.49 -5.29
C PRO A 41 -3.75 -15.76 -5.40
N GLU A 42 -4.20 -16.82 -4.77
CA GLU A 42 -3.47 -18.08 -4.79
C GLU A 42 -3.30 -18.59 -6.22
N TYR A 43 -4.23 -18.25 -7.09
CA TYR A 43 -4.26 -18.72 -8.45
C TYR A 43 -4.91 -17.67 -9.38
N PRO A 44 -4.40 -17.50 -10.60
CA PRO A 44 -3.10 -17.95 -11.11
C PRO A 44 -2.02 -16.94 -10.74
N GLY A 45 -0.78 -17.36 -10.67
CA GLY A 45 0.32 -16.44 -10.49
C GLY A 45 0.77 -16.31 -9.04
N GLU A 46 1.55 -17.27 -8.62
CA GLU A 46 2.22 -17.22 -7.34
C GLU A 46 3.00 -15.90 -7.23
N GLY A 47 2.89 -15.27 -6.07
CA GLY A 47 3.61 -14.06 -5.77
C GLY A 47 2.93 -12.78 -6.19
N SER A 48 1.90 -12.83 -7.02
CA SER A 48 1.17 -11.62 -7.43
C SER A 48 0.43 -11.01 -6.25
N VAL A 49 0.37 -9.68 -6.23
CA VAL A 49 -0.33 -8.94 -5.19
C VAL A 49 -1.25 -7.93 -5.85
N VAL A 50 -2.54 -8.03 -5.57
CA VAL A 50 -3.52 -7.05 -6.02
C VAL A 50 -3.63 -5.99 -4.94
N ILE A 51 -3.46 -4.73 -5.32
CA ILE A 51 -3.39 -3.60 -4.41
C ILE A 51 -4.69 -2.81 -4.50
N PHE A 52 -5.37 -2.66 -3.36
CA PHE A 52 -6.55 -1.81 -3.23
C PHE A 52 -6.23 -0.65 -2.30
N HIS A 53 -6.83 0.49 -2.55
CA HIS A 53 -6.48 1.75 -1.91
C HIS A 53 -7.72 2.54 -1.57
N LYS A 54 -7.70 3.26 -0.45
CA LYS A 54 -8.69 4.27 -0.11
C LYS A 54 -8.06 5.34 0.78
N HIS A 55 -8.57 6.56 0.68
CA HIS A 55 -8.00 7.70 1.42
C HIS A 55 -8.53 7.78 2.85
N LYS A 56 -9.76 7.39 3.08
CA LYS A 56 -10.40 7.48 4.41
C LYS A 56 -11.06 6.15 4.76
N PHE A 57 -11.15 5.88 6.04
CA PHE A 57 -11.78 4.65 6.55
C PHE A 57 -13.17 4.44 5.97
N SER A 58 -13.97 5.49 5.87
CA SER A 58 -15.36 5.42 5.39
C SER A 58 -15.50 5.24 3.88
N HIS A 59 -14.42 5.39 3.12
CA HIS A 59 -14.47 5.24 1.67
C HIS A 59 -14.41 3.78 1.27
N PRO A 60 -15.02 3.39 0.14
CA PRO A 60 -14.81 2.05 -0.40
C PRO A 60 -13.41 1.93 -0.98
N TYR A 61 -12.85 0.71 -0.93
CA TYR A 61 -11.60 0.42 -1.61
C TYR A 61 -11.82 0.44 -3.13
N HIS A 62 -10.80 0.85 -3.86
CA HIS A 62 -10.74 0.71 -5.31
C HIS A 62 -9.41 0.07 -5.69
N GLN A 63 -9.37 -0.62 -6.81
CA GLN A 63 -8.15 -1.26 -7.27
C GLN A 63 -7.16 -0.19 -7.68
N HIS A 64 -5.94 -0.28 -7.13
CA HIS A 64 -4.85 0.66 -7.39
C HIS A 64 -3.85 0.11 -8.39
N GLY A 65 -3.53 -1.18 -8.29
CA GLY A 65 -2.57 -1.81 -9.17
C GLY A 65 -2.27 -3.24 -8.78
N ILE A 66 -1.28 -3.81 -9.44
CA ILE A 66 -0.82 -5.18 -9.22
C ILE A 66 0.70 -5.14 -9.12
N ALA A 67 1.25 -5.91 -8.18
CA ALA A 67 2.69 -6.10 -8.04
C ALA A 67 3.01 -7.59 -8.09
N ASN A 68 4.26 -7.92 -8.39
CA ASN A 68 4.70 -9.31 -8.44
C ASN A 68 4.98 -9.89 -7.05
N THR A 69 5.38 -9.03 -6.11
CA THR A 69 5.71 -9.45 -4.75
C THR A 69 5.16 -8.43 -3.75
N LEU A 70 5.03 -8.85 -2.49
CA LEU A 70 4.62 -7.93 -1.42
C LEU A 70 5.63 -6.80 -1.24
N ARG A 71 6.93 -7.11 -1.34
CA ARG A 71 7.99 -6.10 -1.27
C ARG A 71 7.83 -5.03 -2.34
N GLN A 72 7.54 -5.46 -3.58
CA GLN A 72 7.32 -4.53 -4.69
C GLN A 72 6.07 -3.68 -4.45
N ALA A 73 5.00 -4.29 -3.93
CA ALA A 73 3.78 -3.57 -3.58
C ALA A 73 4.05 -2.49 -2.54
N VAL A 74 4.78 -2.84 -1.47
CA VAL A 74 5.14 -1.91 -0.40
C VAL A 74 6.02 -0.78 -0.93
N ARG A 75 6.97 -1.08 -1.81
CA ARG A 75 7.81 -0.06 -2.44
C ARG A 75 6.95 0.93 -3.23
N GLY A 76 5.97 0.43 -3.97
CA GLY A 76 5.04 1.28 -4.71
C GLY A 76 4.18 2.15 -3.79
N ILE A 77 3.73 1.59 -2.67
CA ILE A 77 2.96 2.33 -1.67
C ILE A 77 3.80 3.47 -1.09
N LYS A 78 5.04 3.21 -0.71
CA LYS A 78 5.93 4.23 -0.16
C LYS A 78 6.21 5.34 -1.17
N SER A 79 6.38 4.98 -2.44
CA SER A 79 6.55 5.95 -3.51
C SER A 79 5.31 6.83 -3.68
N HIS A 80 4.13 6.24 -3.63
CA HIS A 80 2.86 6.97 -3.71
C HIS A 80 2.69 7.91 -2.51
N ASP A 81 2.99 7.42 -1.31
CA ASP A 81 2.92 8.24 -0.10
C ASP A 81 3.87 9.44 -0.19
N LYS A 82 5.08 9.22 -0.67
CA LYS A 82 6.06 10.28 -0.84
C LYS A 82 5.56 11.34 -1.81
N TRP A 83 4.94 10.93 -2.91
CA TRP A 83 4.34 11.85 -3.87
C TRP A 83 3.22 12.66 -3.22
N GLN A 84 2.34 12.02 -2.45
CA GLN A 84 1.25 12.69 -1.75
C GLN A 84 1.77 13.72 -0.74
N MET A 85 2.83 13.39 -0.01
CA MET A 85 3.36 14.26 1.04
C MET A 85 4.25 15.38 0.51
N GLY A 86 4.98 15.15 -0.58
CA GLY A 86 5.96 16.08 -1.09
C GLY A 86 5.71 16.59 -2.50
N GLY A 87 5.60 15.69 -3.47
CA GLY A 87 5.49 16.05 -4.88
C GLY A 87 4.25 16.85 -5.18
N ARG A 88 3.10 16.42 -4.66
CA ARG A 88 1.83 17.11 -4.86
C ARG A 88 1.86 18.51 -4.24
N LYS A 89 2.46 18.63 -3.06
CA LYS A 89 2.58 19.91 -2.38
C LYS A 89 3.44 20.88 -3.18
N GLN A 90 4.55 20.41 -3.75
CA GLN A 90 5.41 21.22 -4.59
C GLN A 90 4.69 21.70 -5.84
N LEU A 91 3.89 20.85 -6.48
CA LEU A 91 3.11 21.25 -7.64
C LEU A 91 2.11 22.35 -7.30
N LEU A 92 1.44 22.25 -6.14
CA LEU A 92 0.50 23.26 -5.68
C LEU A 92 1.19 24.58 -5.37
N GLU A 93 2.37 24.54 -4.75
CA GLU A 93 3.16 25.73 -4.46
C GLU A 93 3.61 26.41 -5.73
N ASN A 94 4.05 25.64 -6.73
CA ASN A 94 4.45 26.18 -8.03
C ASN A 94 3.29 26.86 -8.75
N LYS A 95 2.09 26.33 -8.63
CA LYS A 95 0.89 26.92 -9.24
C LYS A 95 0.47 28.21 -8.59
N SER A 96 0.80 28.40 -7.33
CA SER A 96 0.42 29.61 -6.60
C SER A 96 1.34 30.79 -6.88
N LYS A 97 2.39 30.56 -7.62
CA LYS A 97 3.28 31.61 -8.12
C LYS A 97 2.82 32.07 -9.49
#